data_53b4001d152ea78ec70396f3437ef5df
#
_entry.id   53b4001d152ea78ec70396f3437ef5df
#
_cell.length_a   1.000
_cell.length_b   1.000
_cell.length_c   1.000
_cell.angle_alpha   90.00
_cell.angle_beta   90.00
_cell.angle_gamma   90.00
#
_symmetry.space_group_name_H-M   'P 1'
#
loop_
_entity.id
_entity.type
_entity.pdbx_description
1 polymer ?
#
loop_
_entity_poly.entity_id
_entity_poly.type
_entity_poly.pdbx_seq_one_letter_code
_entity_poly.pdbx_strand_id
1 'polypeptide(L)'
;MKNQIIIHSSGKQTRIALLENGELAQLFIESEENQRTVGNIYVAQVHKVMSGIRAAFIDMGSPKDAFLHFSDAGDHLDEYISMLNGPKSIPKHLHSTLEKKEDLTNSDKQMLAGKLLKSGQKLLVQIVKEPIGSKGPRVSTDITIAGRFLVLIPMGDYIAVSKRINNYKERRRLKGILNGLVPDGFGVIVRTVAQKQDQEAIEEDLRTVLKKWEKLAERLEDAKPPSLLYKDLDMTESLIRDLFAKSYDRVLVDEPKMFKQIKSYVQQIAPQMLPNVELFKGKEHIFDHVGISEDVNSIFSPRVRMKMGGYLIFEQTEAMYVVDVNSGPYAAKQKQEDNSLKTNLEAAREIAKQLRLRDIGGIIVVDFIDLKDEKNRKKIYDELKKEFRKDPAKTNIIGMSDFGLIQITRQRIRPSVVNSVSKVCPMCGGSGNVVTQDTILTDIESWLSKFKHSTSYRAIDLYVNPYLKSYLTKGLFSRQWKWMSKYHIKVSLVGDDKISLNEFHVTLAGSDIDITDAVLQGASLDDLLHKQELEELKSGKHDPNNLEYSKKEQSSKKSNGRASSRNSNQQKTHRGDSSKSNGSSTKSQNSSRNAKGSVTVVLKKDQVD
;
A
#
# COMPACT_ATOMS: atom_id res chain seq x y z
N MET A 1 4.80 26.77 23.10
CA MET A 1 5.80 25.98 22.38
C MET A 1 5.51 26.11 20.90
N LYS A 2 6.54 26.24 20.05
CA LYS A 2 6.33 26.45 18.61
C LYS A 2 6.05 25.12 17.91
N ASN A 3 5.16 25.13 16.92
CA ASN A 3 4.93 23.98 16.05
C ASN A 3 6.01 23.97 14.96
N GLN A 4 6.51 22.78 14.60
CA GLN A 4 7.64 22.65 13.69
C GLN A 4 7.42 21.56 12.66
N ILE A 5 7.95 21.76 11.47
CA ILE A 5 8.06 20.74 10.43
C ILE A 5 9.51 20.30 10.36
N ILE A 6 9.79 19.04 10.61
CA ILE A 6 11.15 18.47 10.58
C ILE A 6 11.23 17.54 9.39
N ILE A 7 12.20 17.77 8.52
CA ILE A 7 12.37 17.02 7.28
C ILE A 7 13.73 16.35 7.27
N HIS A 8 13.71 15.03 7.23
CA HIS A 8 14.89 14.19 7.04
C HIS A 8 14.85 13.55 5.66
N SER A 9 15.90 13.74 4.86
CA SER A 9 15.99 13.12 3.54
C SER A 9 17.29 12.32 3.40
N SER A 10 17.16 11.02 3.09
CA SER A 10 18.29 10.10 2.85
C SER A 10 18.56 9.86 1.35
N GLY A 11 18.06 10.72 0.46
CA GLY A 11 18.19 10.61 -0.99
C GLY A 11 17.14 9.69 -1.64
N LYS A 12 16.84 8.52 -1.07
CA LYS A 12 15.79 7.60 -1.58
C LYS A 12 14.47 7.70 -0.82
N GLN A 13 14.51 8.21 0.40
CA GLN A 13 13.35 8.33 1.27
C GLN A 13 13.39 9.66 2.00
N THR A 14 12.26 10.36 2.01
CA THR A 14 12.05 11.58 2.79
C THR A 14 11.05 11.30 3.89
N ARG A 15 11.41 11.65 5.13
CA ARG A 15 10.55 11.56 6.32
C ARG A 15 10.23 12.96 6.80
N ILE A 16 8.94 13.27 6.94
CA ILE A 16 8.46 14.58 7.37
C ILE A 16 7.70 14.39 8.67
N ALA A 17 8.23 14.93 9.76
CA ALA A 17 7.60 14.90 11.08
C ALA A 17 6.96 16.26 11.37
N LEU A 18 5.70 16.25 11.76
CA LEU A 18 4.98 17.41 12.24
C LEU A 18 4.96 17.39 13.77
N LEU A 19 5.52 18.43 14.39
CA LEU A 19 5.53 18.60 15.83
C LEU A 19 4.52 19.67 16.23
N GLU A 20 3.65 19.34 17.16
CA GLU A 20 2.72 20.26 17.81
C GLU A 20 3.08 20.37 19.30
N ASN A 21 3.41 21.57 19.77
CA ASN A 21 3.88 21.82 21.13
C ASN A 21 5.10 20.98 21.55
N GLY A 22 5.93 20.56 20.59
CA GLY A 22 7.12 19.75 20.82
C GLY A 22 6.90 18.25 20.83
N GLU A 23 5.66 17.78 20.67
CA GLU A 23 5.32 16.37 20.56
C GLU A 23 5.07 15.97 19.10
N LEU A 24 5.46 14.76 18.71
CA LEU A 24 5.19 14.22 17.38
C LEU A 24 3.67 14.04 17.18
N ALA A 25 3.11 14.80 16.26
CA ALA A 25 1.70 14.78 15.90
C ALA A 25 1.39 13.90 14.69
N GLN A 26 2.24 13.97 13.64
CA GLN A 26 2.10 13.18 12.42
C GLN A 26 3.48 12.86 11.83
N LEU A 27 3.59 11.72 11.16
CA LEU A 27 4.76 11.34 10.37
C LEU A 27 4.31 11.01 8.94
N PHE A 28 5.04 11.53 7.96
CA PHE A 28 4.87 11.22 6.54
C PHE A 28 6.16 10.61 6.02
N ILE A 29 6.03 9.64 5.14
CA ILE A 29 7.16 9.00 4.48
C ILE A 29 6.90 8.97 2.99
N GLU A 30 7.81 9.55 2.24
CA GLU A 30 7.80 9.54 0.78
C GLU A 30 9.06 8.81 0.29
N SER A 31 8.91 7.95 -0.71
CA SER A 31 10.01 7.24 -1.36
C SER A 31 9.83 7.32 -2.87
N GLU A 32 10.91 7.03 -3.63
CA GLU A 32 10.84 7.00 -5.09
C GLU A 32 9.77 6.02 -5.61
N GLU A 33 9.54 4.90 -4.89
CA GLU A 33 8.53 3.89 -5.24
C GLU A 33 7.10 4.33 -4.87
N ASN A 34 6.95 5.21 -3.88
CA ASN A 34 5.68 5.66 -3.32
C ASN A 34 5.55 7.19 -3.37
N GLN A 35 5.75 7.78 -4.56
CA GLN A 35 5.51 9.21 -4.74
C GLN A 35 4.01 9.51 -4.68
N ARG A 36 3.68 10.65 -4.10
CA ARG A 36 2.32 11.14 -4.08
C ARG A 36 1.82 11.37 -5.50
N THR A 37 0.71 10.72 -5.85
CA THR A 37 0.07 10.85 -7.16
C THR A 37 -1.28 11.54 -7.09
N VAL A 38 -1.86 11.70 -5.89
CA VAL A 38 -3.12 12.44 -5.69
C VAL A 38 -2.95 13.89 -6.14
N GLY A 39 -3.89 14.34 -6.99
CA GLY A 39 -3.86 15.65 -7.63
C GLY A 39 -3.32 15.63 -9.06
N ASN A 40 -2.58 14.60 -9.46
CA ASN A 40 -2.09 14.46 -10.83
C ASN A 40 -3.26 14.32 -11.81
N ILE A 41 -3.13 14.97 -12.98
CA ILE A 41 -4.14 14.99 -14.02
C ILE A 41 -3.59 14.30 -15.26
N TYR A 42 -4.38 13.38 -15.81
CA TYR A 42 -4.03 12.57 -16.98
C TYR A 42 -5.06 12.70 -18.10
N VAL A 43 -4.58 12.65 -19.36
CA VAL A 43 -5.42 12.17 -20.45
C VAL A 43 -5.33 10.66 -20.45
N ALA A 44 -6.45 10.02 -20.30
CA ALA A 44 -6.57 8.57 -20.13
C ALA A 44 -7.61 8.00 -21.11
N GLN A 45 -7.72 6.69 -21.16
CA GLN A 45 -8.70 6.01 -22.01
C GLN A 45 -9.62 5.14 -21.18
N VAL A 46 -10.92 5.18 -21.47
CA VAL A 46 -11.89 4.28 -20.83
C VAL A 46 -11.64 2.86 -21.31
N HIS A 47 -11.16 1.99 -20.42
CA HIS A 47 -10.93 0.57 -20.74
C HIS A 47 -12.26 -0.19 -20.73
N LYS A 48 -13.03 -0.12 -19.65
CA LYS A 48 -14.27 -0.87 -19.49
C LYS A 48 -15.29 -0.09 -18.66
N VAL A 49 -16.56 -0.13 -19.06
CA VAL A 49 -17.68 0.43 -18.30
C VAL A 49 -18.50 -0.70 -17.69
N MET A 50 -18.76 -0.63 -16.38
CA MET A 50 -19.48 -1.64 -15.61
C MET A 50 -20.70 -1.01 -14.91
N SER A 51 -21.83 -0.97 -15.59
CA SER A 51 -23.06 -0.36 -15.08
C SER A 51 -23.60 -1.03 -13.81
N GLY A 52 -23.36 -2.33 -13.62
CA GLY A 52 -23.80 -3.07 -12.43
C GLY A 52 -23.19 -2.58 -11.12
N ILE A 53 -21.96 -2.08 -11.16
CA ILE A 53 -21.26 -1.48 -10.00
C ILE A 53 -21.17 0.05 -10.11
N ARG A 54 -21.85 0.64 -11.10
CA ARG A 54 -21.85 2.10 -11.38
C ARG A 54 -20.44 2.69 -11.47
N ALA A 55 -19.56 2.07 -12.24
CA ALA A 55 -18.18 2.49 -12.36
C ALA A 55 -17.60 2.22 -13.75
N ALA A 56 -16.51 2.90 -14.07
CA ALA A 56 -15.66 2.63 -15.22
C ALA A 56 -14.22 2.37 -14.77
N PHE A 57 -13.51 1.52 -15.49
CA PHE A 57 -12.08 1.30 -15.38
C PHE A 57 -11.37 2.10 -16.44
N ILE A 58 -10.35 2.85 -16.03
CA ILE A 58 -9.66 3.86 -16.84
C ILE A 58 -8.19 3.47 -16.97
N ASP A 59 -7.73 3.28 -18.19
CA ASP A 59 -6.32 3.08 -18.50
C ASP A 59 -5.58 4.42 -18.46
N MET A 60 -4.64 4.54 -17.53
CA MET A 60 -3.76 5.71 -17.37
C MET A 60 -2.30 5.38 -17.69
N GLY A 61 -2.00 4.21 -18.28
CA GLY A 61 -0.65 3.72 -18.50
C GLY A 61 0.02 3.16 -17.25
N SER A 62 -0.73 2.94 -16.18
CA SER A 62 -0.25 2.28 -14.96
C SER A 62 -0.53 0.77 -14.99
N PRO A 63 0.21 -0.06 -14.20
CA PRO A 63 -0.01 -1.51 -14.19
C PRO A 63 -1.43 -1.95 -13.80
N LYS A 64 -2.20 -1.06 -13.18
CA LYS A 64 -3.58 -1.29 -12.75
C LYS A 64 -4.47 -0.17 -13.24
N ASP A 65 -5.61 -0.53 -13.81
CA ASP A 65 -6.62 0.45 -14.22
C ASP A 65 -7.10 1.29 -13.04
N ALA A 66 -7.31 2.58 -13.29
CA ALA A 66 -7.94 3.47 -12.32
C ALA A 66 -9.44 3.22 -12.25
N PHE A 67 -10.00 3.47 -11.06
CA PHE A 67 -11.41 3.30 -10.77
C PHE A 67 -12.13 4.66 -10.77
N LEU A 68 -13.05 4.85 -11.70
CA LEU A 68 -13.96 6.00 -11.77
C LEU A 68 -15.37 5.54 -11.37
N HIS A 69 -15.81 5.88 -10.17
CA HIS A 69 -17.20 5.68 -9.79
C HIS A 69 -18.08 6.76 -10.44
N PHE A 70 -19.31 6.43 -10.87
CA PHE A 70 -20.18 7.40 -11.54
C PHE A 70 -20.54 8.62 -10.69
N SER A 71 -20.43 8.53 -9.34
CA SER A 71 -20.57 9.71 -8.46
C SER A 71 -19.37 10.66 -8.51
N ASP A 72 -18.24 10.23 -9.07
CA ASP A 72 -17.03 11.04 -9.25
C ASP A 72 -16.88 11.51 -10.71
N ALA A 73 -17.85 11.17 -11.54
CA ALA A 73 -18.02 11.74 -12.87
C ALA A 73 -18.73 13.09 -12.72
N GLY A 74 -17.94 14.16 -12.77
CA GLY A 74 -18.41 15.51 -12.49
C GLY A 74 -19.47 16.05 -13.44
N ASP A 75 -20.02 17.19 -13.05
CA ASP A 75 -21.09 17.85 -13.82
C ASP A 75 -20.64 18.30 -15.24
N HIS A 76 -19.33 18.43 -15.49
CA HIS A 76 -18.75 18.85 -16.78
C HIS A 76 -18.19 17.69 -17.61
N LEU A 77 -18.58 16.43 -17.31
CA LEU A 77 -18.13 15.25 -18.02
C LEU A 77 -18.40 15.29 -19.53
N ASP A 78 -19.59 15.75 -19.92
CA ASP A 78 -20.00 15.88 -21.31
C ASP A 78 -19.15 16.92 -22.09
N GLU A 79 -18.79 18.02 -21.42
CA GLU A 79 -17.94 19.05 -21.99
C GLU A 79 -16.52 18.52 -22.25
N TYR A 80 -15.92 17.83 -21.28
CA TYR A 80 -14.61 17.18 -21.45
C TYR A 80 -14.63 16.07 -22.52
N ILE A 81 -15.70 15.28 -22.57
CA ILE A 81 -15.87 14.27 -23.63
C ILE A 81 -15.95 14.91 -25.01
N SER A 82 -16.76 15.98 -25.13
CA SER A 82 -16.91 16.70 -26.40
C SER A 82 -15.60 17.35 -26.85
N MET A 83 -14.85 17.95 -25.93
CA MET A 83 -13.56 18.57 -26.20
C MET A 83 -12.51 17.55 -26.67
N LEU A 84 -12.42 16.38 -26.05
CA LEU A 84 -11.37 15.38 -26.32
C LEU A 84 -11.70 14.43 -27.48
N ASN A 85 -12.98 14.18 -27.75
CA ASN A 85 -13.42 13.19 -28.73
C ASN A 85 -14.26 13.80 -29.86
N GLY A 86 -14.43 15.11 -29.84
CA GLY A 86 -15.25 15.88 -30.78
C GLY A 86 -16.75 15.89 -30.44
N PRO A 87 -17.51 16.84 -30.97
CA PRO A 87 -18.92 17.08 -30.59
C PRO A 87 -19.86 15.93 -30.96
N LYS A 88 -19.49 15.08 -31.93
CA LYS A 88 -20.28 13.88 -32.33
C LYS A 88 -20.11 12.70 -31.36
N SER A 89 -19.22 12.78 -30.38
CA SER A 89 -18.99 11.72 -29.39
C SER A 89 -20.17 11.53 -28.43
N ILE A 90 -20.97 12.57 -28.23
CA ILE A 90 -22.17 12.53 -27.40
C ILE A 90 -23.36 12.02 -28.21
N PRO A 91 -24.09 11.00 -27.73
CA PRO A 91 -25.27 10.49 -28.42
C PRO A 91 -26.39 11.54 -28.51
N LYS A 92 -26.97 11.72 -29.71
CA LYS A 92 -28.01 12.73 -29.96
C LYS A 92 -29.21 12.65 -28.98
N HIS A 93 -29.61 11.45 -28.57
CA HIS A 93 -30.74 11.26 -27.65
C HIS A 93 -30.45 11.74 -26.20
N LEU A 94 -29.20 12.06 -25.87
CA LEU A 94 -28.82 12.59 -24.56
C LEU A 94 -28.79 14.13 -24.51
N HIS A 95 -28.81 14.83 -25.66
CA HIS A 95 -28.72 16.29 -25.69
C HIS A 95 -29.84 16.97 -24.87
N SER A 96 -31.10 16.52 -25.03
CA SER A 96 -32.22 17.07 -24.25
C SER A 96 -32.12 16.83 -22.74
N THR A 97 -31.43 15.77 -22.34
CA THR A 97 -31.15 15.46 -20.92
C THR A 97 -30.02 16.35 -20.39
N LEU A 98 -29.00 16.59 -21.21
CA LEU A 98 -27.85 17.44 -20.86
C LEU A 98 -28.27 18.92 -20.72
N GLU A 99 -29.20 19.42 -21.54
CA GLU A 99 -29.76 20.77 -21.40
C GLU A 99 -30.47 21.01 -20.05
N LYS A 100 -30.94 19.92 -19.40
CA LYS A 100 -31.62 19.94 -18.10
C LYS A 100 -30.80 19.33 -16.98
N LYS A 101 -29.45 19.20 -17.13
CA LYS A 101 -28.59 18.49 -16.17
C LYS A 101 -28.59 19.07 -14.76
N GLU A 102 -28.87 20.38 -14.64
CA GLU A 102 -28.95 21.06 -13.34
C GLU A 102 -30.14 20.58 -12.50
N ASP A 103 -31.26 20.21 -13.13
CA ASP A 103 -32.47 19.72 -12.47
C ASP A 103 -32.40 18.23 -12.09
N LEU A 104 -31.33 17.51 -12.50
CA LEU A 104 -31.20 16.07 -12.27
C LEU A 104 -30.83 15.78 -10.82
N THR A 105 -31.42 14.71 -10.29
CA THR A 105 -30.99 14.15 -9.01
C THR A 105 -29.61 13.52 -9.11
N ASN A 106 -28.91 13.33 -7.97
CA ASN A 106 -27.61 12.66 -7.96
C ASN A 106 -27.66 11.24 -8.56
N SER A 107 -28.78 10.52 -8.41
CA SER A 107 -28.96 9.20 -9.04
C SER A 107 -29.07 9.31 -10.56
N ASP A 108 -29.78 10.32 -11.07
CA ASP A 108 -29.96 10.53 -12.51
C ASP A 108 -28.64 10.97 -13.16
N LYS A 109 -27.86 11.83 -12.50
CA LYS A 109 -26.50 12.22 -12.93
C LYS A 109 -25.58 11.02 -13.05
N GLN A 110 -25.61 10.07 -12.08
CA GLN A 110 -24.84 8.83 -12.17
C GLN A 110 -25.29 7.94 -13.34
N MET A 111 -26.59 7.83 -13.58
CA MET A 111 -27.10 7.09 -14.74
C MET A 111 -26.71 7.75 -16.06
N LEU A 112 -26.71 9.07 -16.12
CA LEU A 112 -26.26 9.86 -17.27
C LEU A 112 -24.76 9.61 -17.56
N ALA A 113 -23.92 9.66 -16.52
CA ALA A 113 -22.49 9.35 -16.63
C ALA A 113 -22.26 7.96 -17.24
N GLY A 114 -23.01 6.93 -16.79
CA GLY A 114 -22.93 5.58 -17.34
C GLY A 114 -23.35 5.47 -18.81
N LYS A 115 -24.23 6.39 -19.31
CA LYS A 115 -24.64 6.45 -20.72
C LYS A 115 -23.66 7.25 -21.59
N LEU A 116 -22.95 8.21 -21.01
CA LEU A 116 -21.95 9.04 -21.70
C LEU A 116 -20.62 8.29 -21.88
N LEU A 117 -20.20 7.50 -20.90
CA LEU A 117 -18.93 6.78 -20.92
C LEU A 117 -18.99 5.57 -21.85
N LYS A 118 -17.98 5.43 -22.74
CA LYS A 118 -17.83 4.32 -23.67
C LYS A 118 -16.38 3.82 -23.67
N SER A 119 -16.19 2.52 -23.83
CA SER A 119 -14.87 1.92 -24.00
C SER A 119 -14.13 2.54 -25.18
N GLY A 120 -12.82 2.77 -25.03
CA GLY A 120 -11.97 3.42 -26.02
C GLY A 120 -12.03 4.95 -26.05
N GLN A 121 -12.89 5.57 -25.28
CA GLN A 121 -13.09 7.03 -25.26
C GLN A 121 -11.97 7.71 -24.46
N LYS A 122 -11.48 8.84 -24.96
CA LYS A 122 -10.51 9.69 -24.25
C LYS A 122 -11.21 10.43 -23.11
N LEU A 123 -10.55 10.53 -21.97
CA LEU A 123 -11.10 11.18 -20.80
C LEU A 123 -10.01 11.96 -20.05
N LEU A 124 -10.36 13.14 -19.55
CA LEU A 124 -9.51 13.89 -18.60
C LEU A 124 -9.87 13.44 -17.18
N VAL A 125 -8.88 12.94 -16.44
CA VAL A 125 -9.08 12.40 -15.10
C VAL A 125 -8.04 12.91 -14.12
N GLN A 126 -8.45 13.12 -12.88
CA GLN A 126 -7.59 13.49 -11.76
C GLN A 126 -7.60 12.40 -10.70
N ILE A 127 -6.43 12.03 -10.18
CA ILE A 127 -6.32 11.08 -9.07
C ILE A 127 -6.81 11.74 -7.79
N VAL A 128 -7.82 11.13 -7.15
CA VAL A 128 -8.38 11.60 -5.88
C VAL A 128 -7.99 10.72 -4.69
N LYS A 129 -7.59 9.46 -4.95
CA LYS A 129 -7.05 8.56 -3.92
C LYS A 129 -5.96 7.68 -4.50
N GLU A 130 -4.91 7.48 -3.69
CA GLU A 130 -3.81 6.55 -4.02
C GLU A 130 -4.30 5.11 -4.20
N PRO A 131 -3.58 4.30 -5.00
CA PRO A 131 -3.83 2.87 -5.09
C PRO A 131 -3.60 2.21 -3.72
N ILE A 132 -4.42 1.21 -3.37
CA ILE A 132 -4.31 0.49 -2.10
C ILE A 132 -4.34 -1.02 -2.37
N GLY A 133 -3.27 -1.72 -2.01
CA GLY A 133 -3.15 -3.16 -2.18
C GLY A 133 -3.28 -3.59 -3.65
N SER A 134 -4.23 -4.46 -3.95
CA SER A 134 -4.51 -4.94 -5.32
C SER A 134 -5.35 -3.98 -6.17
N LYS A 135 -5.90 -2.88 -5.58
CA LYS A 135 -6.80 -1.95 -6.27
C LYS A 135 -6.02 -0.79 -6.89
N GLY A 136 -6.40 -0.40 -8.12
CA GLY A 136 -5.89 0.81 -8.78
C GLY A 136 -6.32 2.10 -8.08
N PRO A 137 -5.77 3.26 -8.50
CA PRO A 137 -6.12 4.55 -7.94
C PRO A 137 -7.59 4.90 -8.24
N ARG A 138 -8.21 5.71 -7.36
CA ARG A 138 -9.53 6.28 -7.63
C ARG A 138 -9.37 7.62 -8.31
N VAL A 139 -10.12 7.84 -9.36
CA VAL A 139 -10.08 9.07 -10.16
C VAL A 139 -11.44 9.76 -10.19
N SER A 140 -11.42 11.06 -10.52
CA SER A 140 -12.58 11.89 -10.79
C SER A 140 -12.39 12.63 -12.10
N THR A 141 -13.47 13.01 -12.77
CA THR A 141 -13.44 13.97 -13.88
C THR A 141 -13.71 15.41 -13.43
N ASP A 142 -13.99 15.63 -12.14
CA ASP A 142 -13.98 16.97 -11.54
C ASP A 142 -12.54 17.44 -11.36
N ILE A 143 -12.03 18.13 -12.37
CA ILE A 143 -10.66 18.63 -12.36
C ILE A 143 -10.55 19.84 -11.43
N THR A 144 -9.54 19.82 -10.57
CA THR A 144 -9.25 20.90 -9.64
C THR A 144 -7.76 21.22 -9.61
N ILE A 145 -7.40 22.51 -9.55
CA ILE A 145 -6.02 22.95 -9.39
C ILE A 145 -5.89 23.71 -8.07
N ALA A 146 -5.15 23.12 -7.13
CA ALA A 146 -4.95 23.68 -5.82
C ALA A 146 -3.88 24.78 -5.80
N GLY A 147 -4.29 25.99 -5.41
CA GLY A 147 -3.43 27.07 -4.97
C GLY A 147 -3.22 27.04 -3.46
N ARG A 148 -2.65 28.10 -2.92
CA ARG A 148 -2.47 28.27 -1.48
C ARG A 148 -3.79 28.64 -0.80
N PHE A 149 -4.47 29.65 -1.34
CA PHE A 149 -5.71 30.22 -0.79
C PHE A 149 -6.96 29.76 -1.51
N LEU A 150 -6.81 29.34 -2.75
CA LEU A 150 -7.90 29.01 -3.67
C LEU A 150 -7.75 27.59 -4.23
N VAL A 151 -8.86 27.02 -4.67
CA VAL A 151 -8.89 25.85 -5.56
C VAL A 151 -9.66 26.27 -6.79
N LEU A 152 -9.01 26.23 -7.96
CA LEU A 152 -9.61 26.51 -9.26
C LEU A 152 -10.35 25.28 -9.76
N ILE A 153 -11.54 25.50 -10.31
CA ILE A 153 -12.36 24.48 -10.96
C ILE A 153 -12.61 24.94 -12.40
N PRO A 154 -11.90 24.38 -13.38
CA PRO A 154 -12.15 24.71 -14.77
C PRO A 154 -13.57 24.30 -15.18
N MET A 155 -14.18 25.07 -16.10
CA MET A 155 -15.56 24.92 -16.55
C MET A 155 -16.64 25.15 -15.46
N GLY A 156 -16.25 25.56 -14.26
CA GLY A 156 -17.20 25.97 -13.22
C GLY A 156 -17.64 27.42 -13.38
N ASP A 157 -18.71 27.80 -12.70
CA ASP A 157 -19.31 29.15 -12.75
C ASP A 157 -19.64 29.72 -11.36
N TYR A 158 -19.08 29.14 -10.29
CA TYR A 158 -19.44 29.48 -8.93
C TYR A 158 -18.24 29.84 -8.03
N ILE A 159 -18.49 30.74 -7.06
CA ILE A 159 -17.56 31.08 -6.00
C ILE A 159 -18.05 30.51 -4.68
N ALA A 160 -17.38 29.48 -4.17
CA ALA A 160 -17.69 28.86 -2.89
C ALA A 160 -16.63 29.22 -1.83
N VAL A 161 -17.04 29.27 -0.56
CA VAL A 161 -16.12 29.49 0.57
C VAL A 161 -16.19 28.31 1.52
N SER A 162 -15.03 27.81 1.95
CA SER A 162 -14.92 26.67 2.86
C SER A 162 -15.91 26.77 4.04
N LYS A 163 -16.64 25.68 4.30
CA LYS A 163 -17.59 25.59 5.43
C LYS A 163 -16.92 25.75 6.80
N ARG A 164 -15.58 25.57 6.89
CA ARG A 164 -14.79 25.77 8.12
C ARG A 164 -14.57 27.24 8.48
N ILE A 165 -14.86 28.17 7.57
CA ILE A 165 -14.84 29.61 7.86
C ILE A 165 -16.22 29.98 8.43
N ASN A 166 -16.39 30.04 9.74
CA ASN A 166 -17.67 30.27 10.40
C ASN A 166 -18.08 31.75 10.43
N ASN A 167 -17.13 32.69 10.27
CA ASN A 167 -17.40 34.12 10.32
C ASN A 167 -18.09 34.59 9.03
N TYR A 168 -19.36 34.96 9.14
CA TYR A 168 -20.17 35.42 8.00
C TYR A 168 -19.60 36.68 7.32
N LYS A 169 -19.07 37.66 8.09
CA LYS A 169 -18.46 38.87 7.54
C LYS A 169 -17.25 38.52 6.68
N GLU A 170 -16.42 37.62 7.17
CA GLU A 170 -15.21 37.16 6.45
C GLU A 170 -15.57 36.37 5.18
N ARG A 171 -16.59 35.52 5.26
CA ARG A 171 -17.08 34.79 4.06
C ARG A 171 -17.55 35.75 2.99
N ARG A 172 -18.29 36.81 3.39
CA ARG A 172 -18.78 37.83 2.47
C ARG A 172 -17.64 38.65 1.88
N ARG A 173 -16.62 39.01 2.70
CA ARG A 173 -15.42 39.74 2.24
C ARG A 173 -14.66 38.92 1.18
N LEU A 174 -14.34 37.66 1.47
CA LEU A 174 -13.63 36.78 0.57
C LEU A 174 -14.39 36.53 -0.74
N LYS A 175 -15.71 36.36 -0.66
CA LYS A 175 -16.52 36.21 -1.85
C LYS A 175 -16.56 37.52 -2.65
N GLY A 176 -16.61 38.69 -1.98
CA GLY A 176 -16.59 40.02 -2.61
C GLY A 176 -15.28 40.30 -3.36
N ILE A 177 -14.13 39.90 -2.82
CA ILE A 177 -12.83 40.02 -3.49
C ILE A 177 -12.82 39.28 -4.82
N LEU A 178 -13.35 38.05 -4.86
CA LEU A 178 -13.31 37.21 -6.04
C LEU A 178 -14.37 37.53 -7.09
N ASN A 179 -15.47 38.18 -6.67
CA ASN A 179 -16.47 38.63 -7.61
C ASN A 179 -15.87 39.66 -8.58
N GLY A 180 -15.90 39.38 -9.87
CA GLY A 180 -15.30 40.21 -10.91
C GLY A 180 -13.81 39.99 -11.19
N LEU A 181 -13.13 39.13 -10.40
CA LEU A 181 -11.76 38.72 -10.66
C LEU A 181 -11.67 37.34 -11.31
N VAL A 182 -12.62 36.45 -11.00
CA VAL A 182 -12.68 35.10 -11.57
C VAL A 182 -13.24 35.24 -13.00
N PRO A 183 -12.50 34.76 -14.02
CA PRO A 183 -12.97 34.77 -15.41
C PRO A 183 -14.20 33.88 -15.59
N ASP A 184 -15.03 34.18 -16.58
CA ASP A 184 -16.14 33.32 -16.99
C ASP A 184 -15.62 31.90 -17.37
N GLY A 185 -16.39 30.88 -17.03
CA GLY A 185 -16.01 29.50 -17.25
C GLY A 185 -15.08 28.91 -16.18
N PHE A 186 -14.89 29.61 -15.06
CA PHE A 186 -14.12 29.10 -13.92
C PHE A 186 -14.91 29.22 -12.62
N GLY A 187 -14.89 28.11 -11.85
CA GLY A 187 -15.32 28.10 -10.46
C GLY A 187 -14.11 28.21 -9.52
N VAL A 188 -14.37 28.75 -8.32
CA VAL A 188 -13.33 28.89 -7.29
C VAL A 188 -13.87 28.48 -5.92
N ILE A 189 -13.10 27.65 -5.20
CA ILE A 189 -13.34 27.36 -3.78
C ILE A 189 -12.27 28.04 -2.94
N VAL A 190 -12.71 28.94 -2.06
CA VAL A 190 -11.83 29.62 -1.10
C VAL A 190 -11.50 28.69 0.07
N ARG A 191 -10.20 28.45 0.30
CA ARG A 191 -9.69 27.61 1.38
C ARG A 191 -9.70 28.35 2.71
N THR A 192 -9.67 27.60 3.82
CA THR A 192 -9.60 28.18 5.17
C THR A 192 -8.34 29.03 5.40
N VAL A 193 -7.27 28.77 4.65
CA VAL A 193 -5.99 29.51 4.72
C VAL A 193 -6.13 30.97 4.23
N ALA A 194 -7.12 31.25 3.41
CA ALA A 194 -7.43 32.60 2.90
C ALA A 194 -7.98 33.56 3.97
N GLN A 195 -8.34 33.03 5.14
CA GLN A 195 -8.89 33.84 6.23
C GLN A 195 -7.90 34.91 6.68
N LYS A 196 -8.35 36.17 6.76
CA LYS A 196 -7.57 37.36 7.14
C LYS A 196 -6.40 37.70 6.19
N GLN A 197 -6.33 37.08 4.99
CA GLN A 197 -5.40 37.51 3.96
C GLN A 197 -5.88 38.75 3.26
N ASP A 198 -4.95 39.54 2.74
CA ASP A 198 -5.21 40.73 1.92
C ASP A 198 -5.71 40.33 0.52
N GLN A 199 -6.22 41.30 -0.19
CA GLN A 199 -6.77 41.10 -1.53
C GLN A 199 -5.65 40.72 -2.52
N GLU A 200 -4.52 41.40 -2.43
CA GLU A 200 -3.37 41.20 -3.35
C GLU A 200 -2.83 39.77 -3.31
N ALA A 201 -2.74 39.18 -2.12
CA ALA A 201 -2.31 37.78 -1.97
C ALA A 201 -3.30 36.79 -2.58
N ILE A 202 -4.61 37.07 -2.49
CA ILE A 202 -5.65 36.22 -3.07
C ILE A 202 -5.65 36.35 -4.61
N GLU A 203 -5.49 37.57 -5.14
CA GLU A 203 -5.37 37.81 -6.58
C GLU A 203 -4.15 37.12 -7.20
N GLU A 204 -2.99 37.19 -6.54
CA GLU A 204 -1.78 36.55 -7.03
C GLU A 204 -1.90 35.01 -7.03
N ASP A 205 -2.55 34.42 -6.02
CA ASP A 205 -2.85 32.99 -6.00
C ASP A 205 -3.79 32.61 -7.16
N LEU A 206 -4.82 33.43 -7.42
CA LEU A 206 -5.73 33.23 -8.56
C LEU A 206 -4.98 33.26 -9.89
N ARG A 207 -4.11 34.26 -10.12
CA ARG A 207 -3.27 34.32 -11.33
C ARG A 207 -2.39 33.11 -11.47
N THR A 208 -1.83 32.61 -10.36
CA THR A 208 -0.95 31.45 -10.37
C THR A 208 -1.69 30.17 -10.77
N VAL A 209 -2.90 29.94 -10.25
CA VAL A 209 -3.68 28.74 -10.60
C VAL A 209 -4.25 28.82 -12.01
N LEU A 210 -4.62 30.02 -12.51
CA LEU A 210 -5.04 30.24 -13.89
C LEU A 210 -3.90 29.92 -14.88
N LYS A 211 -2.68 30.44 -14.64
CA LYS A 211 -1.49 30.09 -15.45
C LYS A 211 -1.17 28.60 -15.48
N LYS A 212 -1.43 27.88 -14.36
CA LYS A 212 -1.27 26.42 -14.34
C LYS A 212 -2.28 25.73 -15.24
N TRP A 213 -3.52 26.21 -15.25
CA TRP A 213 -4.56 25.69 -16.14
C TRP A 213 -4.24 25.97 -17.61
N GLU A 214 -3.83 27.19 -17.97
CA GLU A 214 -3.44 27.57 -19.32
C GLU A 214 -2.38 26.62 -19.88
N LYS A 215 -1.29 26.38 -19.12
CA LYS A 215 -0.24 25.42 -19.49
C LYS A 215 -0.74 23.97 -19.61
N LEU A 216 -1.73 23.59 -18.82
CA LEU A 216 -2.36 22.27 -18.92
C LEU A 216 -3.20 22.18 -20.19
N ALA A 217 -4.00 23.22 -20.50
CA ALA A 217 -4.84 23.29 -21.67
C ALA A 217 -4.02 23.23 -22.97
N GLU A 218 -2.90 23.98 -23.05
CA GLU A 218 -1.95 23.90 -24.16
C GLU A 218 -1.45 22.48 -24.41
N ARG A 219 -1.09 21.75 -23.34
CA ARG A 219 -0.61 20.35 -23.44
C ARG A 219 -1.72 19.36 -23.82
N LEU A 220 -2.97 19.71 -23.51
CA LEU A 220 -4.12 18.86 -23.73
C LEU A 220 -4.42 18.69 -25.23
N GLU A 221 -4.19 19.73 -26.04
CA GLU A 221 -4.46 19.75 -27.49
C GLU A 221 -3.69 18.63 -28.23
N ASP A 222 -2.41 18.42 -27.86
CA ASP A 222 -1.51 17.45 -28.53
C ASP A 222 -1.43 16.10 -27.78
N ALA A 223 -2.12 15.95 -26.65
CA ALA A 223 -1.96 14.80 -25.78
C ALA A 223 -2.56 13.52 -26.36
N LYS A 224 -1.75 12.46 -26.34
CA LYS A 224 -2.18 11.10 -26.69
C LYS A 224 -2.38 10.30 -25.40
N PRO A 225 -3.54 9.65 -25.18
CA PRO A 225 -3.74 8.80 -24.03
C PRO A 225 -2.91 7.49 -24.15
N PRO A 226 -2.39 6.94 -23.04
CA PRO A 226 -2.37 7.55 -21.71
C PRO A 226 -1.19 8.52 -21.56
N SER A 227 -1.42 9.72 -20.98
CA SER A 227 -0.34 10.68 -20.71
C SER A 227 -0.60 11.55 -19.47
N LEU A 228 0.46 11.85 -18.70
CA LEU A 228 0.44 12.76 -17.58
C LEU A 228 0.49 14.21 -18.10
N LEU A 229 -0.55 14.99 -17.84
CA LEU A 229 -0.62 16.41 -18.24
C LEU A 229 -0.10 17.35 -17.14
N TYR A 230 -0.50 17.10 -15.91
CA TYR A 230 -0.16 17.92 -14.77
C TYR A 230 0.28 17.04 -13.60
N LYS A 231 1.47 17.31 -13.10
CA LYS A 231 1.98 16.73 -11.86
C LYS A 231 1.71 17.74 -10.74
N ASP A 232 0.93 17.33 -9.72
CA ASP A 232 0.71 18.15 -8.52
C ASP A 232 1.98 18.20 -7.68
N LEU A 233 1.98 19.03 -6.66
CA LEU A 233 3.07 19.20 -5.72
C LEU A 233 3.41 17.87 -5.05
N ASP A 234 4.70 17.65 -4.81
CA ASP A 234 5.14 16.54 -3.98
C ASP A 234 4.60 16.67 -2.54
N MET A 235 4.82 15.65 -1.73
CA MET A 235 4.30 15.64 -0.35
C MET A 235 4.88 16.79 0.47
N THR A 236 6.18 17.06 0.34
CA THR A 236 6.87 18.11 1.08
C THR A 236 6.32 19.49 0.75
N GLU A 237 6.26 19.83 -0.54
CA GLU A 237 5.73 21.11 -1.01
C GLU A 237 4.26 21.28 -0.65
N SER A 238 3.48 20.21 -0.77
CA SER A 238 2.06 20.20 -0.42
C SER A 238 1.83 20.47 1.07
N LEU A 239 2.63 19.84 1.95
CA LEU A 239 2.55 20.09 3.39
C LEU A 239 2.96 21.51 3.74
N ILE A 240 4.01 22.04 3.13
CA ILE A 240 4.45 23.41 3.33
C ILE A 240 3.35 24.40 2.87
N ARG A 241 2.78 24.20 1.67
CA ARG A 241 1.67 25.01 1.17
C ARG A 241 0.49 25.06 2.13
N ASP A 242 0.13 23.94 2.72
CA ASP A 242 -1.10 23.78 3.50
C ASP A 242 -0.94 24.14 4.98
N LEU A 243 0.25 23.93 5.56
CA LEU A 243 0.49 24.03 7.00
C LEU A 243 1.41 25.20 7.39
N PHE A 244 2.41 25.49 6.57
CA PHE A 244 3.38 26.54 6.89
C PHE A 244 2.73 27.93 6.74
N ALA A 245 2.72 28.72 7.77
CA ALA A 245 2.10 30.02 7.92
C ALA A 245 0.83 30.11 8.80
N LYS A 246 0.22 29.00 9.19
CA LYS A 246 -0.97 29.02 10.07
C LYS A 246 -0.75 28.38 11.43
N SER A 247 -0.10 27.22 11.39
CA SER A 247 0.01 26.34 12.55
C SER A 247 1.46 26.01 12.86
N TYR A 248 2.37 26.20 11.89
CA TYR A 248 3.76 25.82 11.99
C TYR A 248 4.66 27.01 11.70
N ASP A 249 5.55 27.32 12.65
CA ASP A 249 6.38 28.52 12.65
C ASP A 249 7.79 28.26 12.13
N ARG A 250 8.22 27.00 12.03
CA ARG A 250 9.58 26.62 11.67
C ARG A 250 9.62 25.39 10.81
N VAL A 251 10.50 25.37 9.82
CA VAL A 251 10.85 24.20 9.00
C VAL A 251 12.33 23.92 9.17
N LEU A 252 12.70 22.74 9.66
CA LEU A 252 14.09 22.31 9.83
C LEU A 252 14.36 21.15 8.86
N VAL A 253 15.41 21.27 8.05
CA VAL A 253 15.76 20.33 6.98
C VAL A 253 17.22 19.94 7.11
N ASP A 254 17.59 18.67 6.97
CA ASP A 254 18.96 18.20 7.07
C ASP A 254 19.67 18.01 5.72
N GLU A 255 18.94 17.91 4.62
CA GLU A 255 19.51 17.69 3.29
C GLU A 255 19.62 19.01 2.50
N PRO A 256 20.84 19.42 2.05
CA PRO A 256 21.05 20.71 1.40
C PRO A 256 20.30 20.93 0.09
N LYS A 257 20.05 19.87 -0.69
CA LYS A 257 19.29 19.99 -1.95
C LYS A 257 17.82 20.25 -1.65
N MET A 258 17.23 19.47 -0.74
CA MET A 258 15.86 19.63 -0.30
C MET A 258 15.65 21.02 0.35
N PHE A 259 16.60 21.48 1.16
CA PHE A 259 16.57 22.82 1.74
C PHE A 259 16.49 23.92 0.65
N LYS A 260 17.30 23.81 -0.42
CA LYS A 260 17.25 24.78 -1.53
C LYS A 260 15.90 24.75 -2.26
N GLN A 261 15.35 23.57 -2.51
CA GLN A 261 14.04 23.40 -3.14
C GLN A 261 12.93 24.04 -2.29
N ILE A 262 12.89 23.69 -0.99
CA ILE A 262 11.92 24.26 -0.05
C ILE A 262 12.06 25.76 0.05
N LYS A 263 13.29 26.26 0.14
CA LYS A 263 13.56 27.71 0.20
C LYS A 263 13.04 28.44 -1.03
N SER A 264 13.31 27.90 -2.24
CA SER A 264 12.81 28.44 -3.50
C SER A 264 11.27 28.42 -3.54
N TYR A 265 10.66 27.33 -3.10
CA TYR A 265 9.21 27.20 -3.05
C TYR A 265 8.58 28.19 -2.05
N VAL A 266 9.11 28.29 -0.83
CA VAL A 266 8.63 29.23 0.19
C VAL A 266 8.83 30.68 -0.26
N GLN A 267 9.90 30.99 -0.98
CA GLN A 267 10.12 32.32 -1.56
C GLN A 267 9.01 32.74 -2.54
N GLN A 268 8.47 31.77 -3.28
CA GLN A 268 7.37 32.02 -4.22
C GLN A 268 6.01 32.18 -3.53
N ILE A 269 5.72 31.36 -2.49
CA ILE A 269 4.38 31.31 -1.89
C ILE A 269 4.24 32.15 -0.61
N ALA A 270 5.33 32.38 0.14
CA ALA A 270 5.32 33.02 1.46
C ALA A 270 6.68 33.66 1.79
N PRO A 271 7.14 34.68 1.06
CA PRO A 271 8.47 35.28 1.25
C PRO A 271 8.76 35.70 2.70
N GLN A 272 7.74 36.16 3.42
CA GLN A 272 7.85 36.56 4.83
C GLN A 272 8.21 35.42 5.79
N MET A 273 8.00 34.16 5.39
CA MET A 273 8.31 32.99 6.19
C MET A 273 9.69 32.39 5.90
N LEU A 274 10.42 32.97 4.96
CA LEU A 274 11.74 32.50 4.54
C LEU A 274 12.77 32.38 5.68
N PRO A 275 12.82 33.31 6.67
CA PRO A 275 13.71 33.21 7.82
C PRO A 275 13.46 31.99 8.71
N ASN A 276 12.26 31.43 8.65
CA ASN A 276 11.84 30.29 9.47
C ASN A 276 12.19 28.93 8.84
N VAL A 277 12.79 28.93 7.64
CA VAL A 277 13.30 27.72 6.98
C VAL A 277 14.78 27.61 7.26
N GLU A 278 15.18 26.60 8.01
CA GLU A 278 16.54 26.43 8.51
C GLU A 278 17.16 25.12 8.01
N LEU A 279 18.47 25.18 7.69
CA LEU A 279 19.25 23.99 7.40
C LEU A 279 19.88 23.47 8.70
N PHE A 280 19.58 22.24 9.05
CA PHE A 280 20.23 21.55 10.17
C PHE A 280 21.67 21.17 9.80
N LYS A 281 22.64 21.59 10.62
CA LYS A 281 24.07 21.35 10.42
C LYS A 281 24.70 20.53 11.54
N GLY A 282 23.87 19.94 12.43
CA GLY A 282 24.35 19.09 13.52
C GLY A 282 25.01 17.82 13.00
N LYS A 283 25.83 17.18 13.85
CA LYS A 283 26.46 15.87 13.55
C LYS A 283 25.54 14.70 13.92
N GLU A 284 24.59 14.92 14.80
CA GLU A 284 23.60 13.94 15.24
C GLU A 284 22.44 13.83 14.24
N HIS A 285 21.66 12.79 14.33
CA HIS A 285 20.46 12.64 13.52
C HIS A 285 19.43 13.72 13.88
N ILE A 286 18.77 14.32 12.90
CA ILE A 286 17.84 15.44 13.11
C ILE A 286 16.70 15.11 14.07
N PHE A 287 16.20 13.86 14.08
CA PHE A 287 15.14 13.42 15.02
C PHE A 287 15.65 13.24 16.43
N ASP A 288 16.94 12.89 16.64
CA ASP A 288 17.56 12.85 17.96
C ASP A 288 17.71 14.27 18.52
N HIS A 289 18.15 15.21 17.68
CA HIS A 289 18.26 16.63 18.03
C HIS A 289 16.95 17.23 18.55
N VAL A 290 15.82 16.84 17.92
CA VAL A 290 14.49 17.33 18.35
C VAL A 290 13.83 16.43 19.39
N GLY A 291 14.46 15.32 19.78
CA GLY A 291 13.97 14.40 20.83
C GLY A 291 12.76 13.55 20.47
N ILE A 292 12.57 13.22 19.18
CA ILE A 292 11.41 12.44 18.69
C ILE A 292 11.76 11.06 18.15
N SER A 293 13.02 10.64 18.22
CA SER A 293 13.48 9.36 17.64
C SER A 293 12.74 8.16 18.23
N GLU A 294 12.46 8.15 19.54
CA GLU A 294 11.71 7.08 20.18
C GLU A 294 10.27 7.01 19.67
N ASP A 295 9.59 8.15 19.54
CA ASP A 295 8.24 8.23 18.98
C ASP A 295 8.20 7.72 17.54
N VAL A 296 9.15 8.14 16.70
CA VAL A 296 9.27 7.69 15.31
C VAL A 296 9.51 6.17 15.24
N ASN A 297 10.40 5.63 16.05
CA ASN A 297 10.69 4.20 16.09
C ASN A 297 9.49 3.38 16.59
N SER A 298 8.73 3.93 17.53
CA SER A 298 7.53 3.29 18.08
C SER A 298 6.46 3.01 17.01
N ILE A 299 6.39 3.83 15.94
CA ILE A 299 5.43 3.70 14.84
C ILE A 299 5.59 2.35 14.12
N PHE A 300 6.83 1.86 13.99
CA PHE A 300 7.16 0.62 13.29
C PHE A 300 7.15 -0.62 14.19
N SER A 301 7.06 -0.43 15.51
CA SER A 301 6.99 -1.53 16.47
C SER A 301 5.53 -1.96 16.68
N PRO A 302 5.20 -3.26 16.67
CA PRO A 302 3.86 -3.70 17.08
C PRO A 302 3.59 -3.40 18.55
N ARG A 303 4.63 -3.33 19.38
CA ARG A 303 4.54 -3.06 20.81
C ARG A 303 4.92 -1.62 21.13
N VAL A 304 4.00 -0.89 21.77
CA VAL A 304 4.18 0.49 22.22
C VAL A 304 4.19 0.54 23.75
N ARG A 305 5.24 1.09 24.32
CA ARG A 305 5.35 1.28 25.78
C ARG A 305 4.58 2.50 26.20
N MET A 306 3.90 2.42 27.34
CA MET A 306 3.23 3.53 27.99
C MET A 306 4.08 4.09 29.15
N LYS A 307 3.91 5.37 29.47
CA LYS A 307 4.73 6.09 30.50
C LYS A 307 4.59 5.47 31.91
N MET A 308 3.41 4.94 32.25
CA MET A 308 3.15 4.29 33.53
C MET A 308 3.62 2.81 33.56
N GLY A 309 4.33 2.32 32.55
CA GLY A 309 4.94 0.99 32.54
C GLY A 309 4.11 -0.11 31.88
N GLY A 310 2.87 0.18 31.48
CA GLY A 310 2.08 -0.70 30.61
C GLY A 310 2.54 -0.66 29.15
N TYR A 311 1.89 -1.45 28.29
CA TYR A 311 2.17 -1.44 26.86
C TYR A 311 0.93 -1.83 26.06
N LEU A 312 0.92 -1.38 24.79
CA LEU A 312 -0.08 -1.71 23.80
C LEU A 312 0.53 -2.66 22.76
N ILE A 313 -0.27 -3.56 22.22
CA ILE A 313 0.09 -4.38 21.05
C ILE A 313 -0.87 -4.03 19.93
N PHE A 314 -0.32 -3.69 18.77
CA PHE A 314 -1.08 -3.38 17.55
C PHE A 314 -0.89 -4.51 16.55
N GLU A 315 -1.98 -5.18 16.17
CA GLU A 315 -1.97 -6.24 15.18
C GLU A 315 -2.94 -5.93 14.05
N GLN A 316 -2.49 -6.20 12.84
CA GLN A 316 -3.32 -6.07 11.65
C GLN A 316 -3.81 -7.44 11.23
N THR A 317 -5.13 -7.62 11.20
CA THR A 317 -5.78 -8.76 10.54
C THR A 317 -6.16 -8.39 9.10
N GLU A 318 -6.72 -9.32 8.34
CA GLU A 318 -7.20 -9.03 6.99
C GLU A 318 -8.25 -7.91 6.95
N ALA A 319 -9.21 -7.89 7.89
CA ALA A 319 -10.35 -6.99 7.87
C ALA A 319 -10.23 -5.78 8.79
N MET A 320 -9.46 -5.86 9.88
CA MET A 320 -9.43 -4.87 10.94
C MET A 320 -8.08 -4.80 11.64
N TYR A 321 -7.90 -3.77 12.47
CA TYR A 321 -6.84 -3.71 13.45
C TYR A 321 -7.35 -4.10 14.82
N VAL A 322 -6.53 -4.84 15.56
CA VAL A 322 -6.78 -5.17 16.96
C VAL A 322 -5.71 -4.50 17.82
N VAL A 323 -6.12 -3.95 18.95
CA VAL A 323 -5.21 -3.33 19.93
C VAL A 323 -5.46 -3.96 21.28
N ASP A 324 -4.44 -4.59 21.84
CA ASP A 324 -4.47 -5.19 23.16
C ASP A 324 -3.78 -4.28 24.19
N VAL A 325 -4.39 -4.11 25.36
CA VAL A 325 -3.91 -3.24 26.45
C VAL A 325 -3.38 -4.07 27.61
N ASN A 326 -2.08 -3.91 27.90
CA ASN A 326 -1.40 -4.63 28.96
C ASN A 326 -0.92 -3.68 30.08
N SER A 327 -1.20 -4.02 31.35
CA SER A 327 -0.83 -3.20 32.51
C SER A 327 0.65 -3.25 32.89
N GLY A 328 1.39 -4.28 32.43
CA GLY A 328 2.79 -4.48 32.79
C GLY A 328 2.98 -4.81 34.29
N PRO A 329 4.22 -4.75 34.81
CA PRO A 329 4.56 -5.18 36.15
C PRO A 329 4.11 -4.23 37.27
N TYR A 330 3.60 -3.05 36.97
CA TYR A 330 3.19 -2.04 37.98
C TYR A 330 1.85 -2.34 38.66
N ALA A 331 1.12 -3.38 38.25
CA ALA A 331 -0.18 -3.76 38.79
C ALA A 331 -0.18 -4.15 40.30
N ALA A 332 0.98 -4.31 40.92
CA ALA A 332 1.12 -4.94 42.25
C ALA A 332 0.86 -4.04 43.45
N LYS A 333 0.70 -2.71 43.33
CA LYS A 333 0.77 -1.77 44.44
C LYS A 333 -0.51 -1.04 44.85
N GLN A 334 -1.62 -1.16 44.14
CA GLN A 334 -2.90 -0.46 44.42
C GLN A 334 -4.10 -1.38 44.25
N LYS A 335 -5.32 -0.90 44.59
CA LYS A 335 -6.56 -1.62 44.28
C LYS A 335 -6.63 -1.91 42.79
N GLN A 336 -6.94 -3.13 42.41
CA GLN A 336 -6.91 -3.63 41.04
C GLN A 336 -7.74 -2.74 40.07
N GLU A 337 -8.94 -2.36 40.48
CA GLU A 337 -9.84 -1.51 39.68
C GLU A 337 -9.25 -0.12 39.36
N ASP A 338 -8.62 0.54 40.35
CA ASP A 338 -8.01 1.86 40.19
C ASP A 338 -6.79 1.80 39.27
N ASN A 339 -6.02 0.72 39.34
CA ASN A 339 -4.87 0.51 38.43
C ASN A 339 -5.33 0.24 37.01
N SER A 340 -6.34 -0.63 36.83
CA SER A 340 -6.93 -0.90 35.52
C SER A 340 -7.48 0.38 34.90
N LEU A 341 -8.19 1.21 35.65
CA LEU A 341 -8.71 2.48 35.19
C LEU A 341 -7.59 3.44 34.74
N LYS A 342 -6.53 3.61 35.54
CA LYS A 342 -5.41 4.49 35.19
C LYS A 342 -4.69 4.02 33.92
N THR A 343 -4.41 2.71 33.86
CA THR A 343 -3.78 2.11 32.67
C THR A 343 -4.66 2.30 31.41
N ASN A 344 -5.95 2.03 31.53
CA ASN A 344 -6.88 2.19 30.42
C ASN A 344 -7.04 3.65 29.96
N LEU A 345 -7.00 4.63 30.88
CA LEU A 345 -7.03 6.05 30.52
C LEU A 345 -5.75 6.48 29.79
N GLU A 346 -4.59 5.98 30.21
CA GLU A 346 -3.33 6.22 29.50
C GLU A 346 -3.37 5.54 28.12
N ALA A 347 -3.82 4.28 28.07
CA ALA A 347 -3.99 3.53 26.84
C ALA A 347 -4.91 4.27 25.85
N ALA A 348 -6.02 4.83 26.30
CA ALA A 348 -6.94 5.58 25.47
C ALA A 348 -6.28 6.78 24.77
N ARG A 349 -5.41 7.51 25.47
CA ARG A 349 -4.63 8.63 24.92
C ARG A 349 -3.58 8.15 23.91
N GLU A 350 -2.83 7.12 24.29
CA GLU A 350 -1.76 6.58 23.46
C GLU A 350 -2.33 5.91 22.20
N ILE A 351 -3.43 5.16 22.30
CA ILE A 351 -4.12 4.57 21.14
C ILE A 351 -4.53 5.65 20.13
N ALA A 352 -5.18 6.71 20.58
CA ALA A 352 -5.57 7.80 19.70
C ALA A 352 -4.34 8.47 19.03
N LYS A 353 -3.23 8.66 19.76
CA LYS A 353 -1.94 9.15 19.23
C LYS A 353 -1.39 8.19 18.18
N GLN A 354 -1.28 6.91 18.50
CA GLN A 354 -0.69 5.90 17.61
C GLN A 354 -1.53 5.66 16.34
N LEU A 355 -2.86 5.63 16.44
CA LEU A 355 -3.72 5.52 15.26
C LEU A 355 -3.51 6.68 14.27
N ARG A 356 -3.28 7.89 14.78
CA ARG A 356 -2.95 9.08 14.00
C ARG A 356 -1.54 9.02 13.43
N LEU A 357 -0.52 8.63 14.23
CA LEU A 357 0.87 8.55 13.79
C LEU A 357 1.08 7.47 12.72
N ARG A 358 0.41 6.33 12.85
CA ARG A 358 0.50 5.19 11.92
C ARG A 358 -0.44 5.31 10.71
N ASP A 359 -1.32 6.31 10.69
CA ASP A 359 -2.42 6.43 9.71
C ASP A 359 -3.31 5.18 9.62
N ILE A 360 -3.55 4.53 10.76
CA ILE A 360 -4.43 3.37 10.81
C ILE A 360 -5.88 3.82 10.58
N GLY A 361 -6.54 3.24 9.60
CA GLY A 361 -7.94 3.50 9.27
C GLY A 361 -8.70 2.22 8.95
N GLY A 362 -10.02 2.29 8.97
CA GLY A 362 -10.93 1.16 8.84
C GLY A 362 -11.56 0.81 10.18
N ILE A 363 -11.77 -0.48 10.43
CA ILE A 363 -12.31 -1.01 11.67
C ILE A 363 -11.15 -1.24 12.63
N ILE A 364 -11.26 -0.76 13.86
CA ILE A 364 -10.30 -0.97 14.94
C ILE A 364 -11.07 -1.48 16.17
N VAL A 365 -10.61 -2.56 16.75
CA VAL A 365 -11.15 -3.13 18.00
C VAL A 365 -10.05 -3.01 19.07
N VAL A 366 -10.41 -2.42 20.19
CA VAL A 366 -9.50 -2.26 21.32
C VAL A 366 -9.99 -3.13 22.47
N ASP A 367 -9.11 -3.97 22.97
CA ASP A 367 -9.32 -4.81 24.15
C ASP A 367 -8.72 -4.10 25.37
N PHE A 368 -9.58 -3.49 26.19
CA PHE A 368 -9.18 -2.79 27.39
C PHE A 368 -9.16 -3.74 28.58
N ILE A 369 -8.33 -3.45 29.56
CA ILE A 369 -8.31 -4.20 30.82
C ILE A 369 -9.69 -4.11 31.46
N ASP A 370 -10.22 -5.24 31.92
CA ASP A 370 -11.54 -5.36 32.51
C ASP A 370 -11.80 -4.37 33.65
N LEU A 371 -12.98 -3.76 33.64
CA LEU A 371 -13.50 -2.86 34.64
C LEU A 371 -14.92 -3.29 35.04
N LYS A 372 -15.13 -3.38 36.34
CA LYS A 372 -16.43 -3.75 36.93
C LYS A 372 -17.41 -2.58 36.97
N ASP A 373 -16.90 -1.37 37.28
CA ASP A 373 -17.73 -0.16 37.40
C ASP A 373 -18.04 0.46 36.04
N GLU A 374 -19.31 0.54 35.68
CA GLU A 374 -19.80 1.17 34.47
C GLU A 374 -19.39 2.65 34.33
N LYS A 375 -19.30 3.38 35.47
CA LYS A 375 -18.82 4.76 35.47
C LYS A 375 -17.36 4.86 35.01
N ASN A 376 -16.54 3.86 35.35
CA ASN A 376 -15.16 3.80 34.92
C ASN A 376 -15.06 3.44 33.42
N ARG A 377 -15.90 2.54 32.92
CA ARG A 377 -16.01 2.25 31.46
C ARG A 377 -16.39 3.51 30.68
N LYS A 378 -17.33 4.30 31.19
CA LYS A 378 -17.73 5.58 30.58
C LYS A 378 -16.59 6.60 30.56
N LYS A 379 -15.76 6.68 31.60
CA LYS A 379 -14.59 7.59 31.62
C LYS A 379 -13.61 7.29 30.48
N ILE A 380 -13.37 6.00 30.17
CA ILE A 380 -12.48 5.60 29.07
C ILE A 380 -13.08 6.01 27.72
N TYR A 381 -14.36 5.75 27.51
CA TYR A 381 -15.06 6.19 26.32
C TYR A 381 -15.00 7.72 26.11
N ASP A 382 -15.23 8.48 27.16
CA ASP A 382 -15.19 9.94 27.11
C ASP A 382 -13.77 10.46 26.83
N GLU A 383 -12.73 9.83 27.42
CA GLU A 383 -11.32 10.19 27.14
C GLU A 383 -10.94 9.88 25.70
N LEU A 384 -11.30 8.70 25.15
CA LEU A 384 -11.10 8.39 23.73
C LEU A 384 -11.78 9.43 22.84
N LYS A 385 -13.04 9.74 23.10
CA LYS A 385 -13.79 10.72 22.34
C LYS A 385 -13.16 12.12 22.36
N LYS A 386 -12.58 12.50 23.50
CA LYS A 386 -11.84 13.76 23.67
C LYS A 386 -10.56 13.77 22.82
N GLU A 387 -9.77 12.69 22.86
CA GLU A 387 -8.52 12.60 22.11
C GLU A 387 -8.75 12.52 20.59
N PHE A 388 -9.79 11.84 20.13
CA PHE A 388 -10.16 11.79 18.72
C PHE A 388 -10.69 13.12 18.14
N ARG A 389 -11.08 14.09 18.97
CA ARG A 389 -11.38 15.45 18.47
C ARG A 389 -10.17 16.15 17.86
N LYS A 390 -8.96 15.73 18.21
CA LYS A 390 -7.71 16.25 17.66
C LYS A 390 -7.35 15.60 16.33
N ASP A 391 -8.03 14.49 15.95
CA ASP A 391 -7.77 13.75 14.73
C ASP A 391 -8.44 14.43 13.52
N PRO A 392 -7.70 14.71 12.43
CA PRO A 392 -8.29 15.25 11.21
C PRO A 392 -9.22 14.25 10.48
N ALA A 393 -9.05 12.94 10.73
CA ALA A 393 -9.87 11.89 10.15
C ALA A 393 -11.26 11.81 10.83
N LYS A 394 -12.29 11.52 10.04
CA LYS A 394 -13.61 11.26 10.59
C LYS A 394 -13.61 9.93 11.34
N THR A 395 -13.94 9.96 12.63
CA THR A 395 -13.99 8.78 13.51
C THR A 395 -15.38 8.61 14.11
N ASN A 396 -15.78 7.36 14.30
CA ASN A 396 -16.95 7.00 15.08
C ASN A 396 -16.55 5.93 16.10
N ILE A 397 -16.99 6.09 17.35
CA ILE A 397 -16.63 5.25 18.49
C ILE A 397 -17.91 4.71 19.08
N ILE A 398 -17.99 3.40 19.28
CA ILE A 398 -19.09 2.73 19.96
C ILE A 398 -18.68 2.53 21.42
N GLY A 399 -19.63 2.65 22.35
CA GLY A 399 -19.38 2.46 23.79
C GLY A 399 -18.76 1.10 24.10
N MET A 400 -18.07 1.01 25.25
CA MET A 400 -17.44 -0.22 25.72
C MET A 400 -18.49 -1.32 25.91
N SER A 401 -18.24 -2.49 25.37
CA SER A 401 -19.07 -3.69 25.56
C SER A 401 -18.88 -4.26 26.98
N ASP A 402 -19.70 -5.24 27.34
CA ASP A 402 -19.58 -5.97 28.63
C ASP A 402 -18.26 -6.75 28.72
N PHE A 403 -17.65 -7.10 27.59
CA PHE A 403 -16.37 -7.78 27.48
C PHE A 403 -15.15 -6.82 27.43
N GLY A 404 -15.30 -5.54 27.79
CA GLY A 404 -14.18 -4.58 27.79
C GLY A 404 -13.79 -4.04 26.40
N LEU A 405 -14.48 -4.45 25.32
CA LEU A 405 -14.12 -4.08 23.94
C LEU A 405 -14.69 -2.72 23.55
N ILE A 406 -13.87 -1.88 22.93
CA ILE A 406 -14.31 -0.65 22.25
C ILE A 406 -14.08 -0.79 20.74
N GLN A 407 -15.13 -0.50 19.96
CA GLN A 407 -15.08 -0.53 18.50
C GLN A 407 -14.96 0.91 17.97
N ILE A 408 -14.00 1.09 17.07
CA ILE A 408 -13.71 2.39 16.45
C ILE A 408 -13.73 2.21 14.93
N THR A 409 -14.39 3.12 14.22
CA THR A 409 -14.23 3.25 12.78
C THR A 409 -13.54 4.57 12.47
N ARG A 410 -12.43 4.53 11.74
CA ARG A 410 -11.66 5.70 11.35
C ARG A 410 -11.54 5.76 9.83
N GLN A 411 -11.84 6.90 9.24
CA GLN A 411 -11.73 7.11 7.80
C GLN A 411 -10.27 6.94 7.36
N ARG A 412 -10.04 6.10 6.34
CA ARG A 412 -8.72 5.98 5.68
C ARG A 412 -8.50 7.23 4.83
N ILE A 413 -7.54 8.07 5.20
CA ILE A 413 -7.14 9.26 4.43
C ILE A 413 -6.01 8.89 3.47
N ARG A 414 -5.07 8.07 3.92
CA ARG A 414 -3.89 7.57 3.18
C ARG A 414 -3.61 6.11 3.57
N PRO A 415 -2.70 5.44 2.83
CA PRO A 415 -2.15 4.16 3.28
C PRO A 415 -1.49 4.29 4.65
N SER A 416 -1.54 3.24 5.46
CA SER A 416 -0.83 3.20 6.73
C SER A 416 0.66 3.42 6.52
N VAL A 417 1.30 4.20 7.41
CA VAL A 417 2.74 4.51 7.37
C VAL A 417 3.57 3.22 7.35
N VAL A 418 3.19 2.23 8.14
CA VAL A 418 3.87 0.93 8.18
C VAL A 418 3.75 0.21 6.83
N ASN A 419 2.54 0.15 6.26
CA ASN A 419 2.31 -0.54 4.99
C ASN A 419 2.99 0.16 3.80
N SER A 420 3.27 1.48 3.90
CA SER A 420 3.96 2.22 2.83
C SER A 420 5.45 1.89 2.72
N VAL A 421 6.06 1.34 3.78
CA VAL A 421 7.50 1.04 3.85
C VAL A 421 7.82 -0.43 4.11
N SER A 422 6.81 -1.29 4.20
CA SER A 422 6.98 -2.72 4.44
C SER A 422 6.54 -3.55 3.23
N LYS A 423 7.16 -4.72 3.10
CA LYS A 423 6.80 -5.74 2.10
C LYS A 423 6.34 -6.99 2.84
N VAL A 424 5.53 -7.81 2.17
CA VAL A 424 5.14 -9.12 2.71
C VAL A 424 6.39 -9.94 2.99
N CYS A 425 6.46 -10.58 4.15
CA CYS A 425 7.59 -11.41 4.52
C CYS A 425 7.70 -12.62 3.57
N PRO A 426 8.81 -12.79 2.84
CA PRO A 426 8.96 -13.91 1.89
C PRO A 426 9.04 -15.27 2.58
N MET A 427 9.34 -15.30 3.89
CA MET A 427 9.48 -16.56 4.64
C MET A 427 8.13 -17.17 5.04
N CYS A 428 7.18 -16.33 5.47
CA CYS A 428 5.87 -16.80 5.95
C CYS A 428 4.68 -16.34 5.08
N GLY A 429 4.94 -15.63 3.97
CA GLY A 429 3.86 -15.09 3.13
C GLY A 429 2.92 -14.12 3.86
N GLY A 430 3.36 -13.54 4.99
CA GLY A 430 2.57 -12.63 5.81
C GLY A 430 1.77 -13.30 6.94
N SER A 431 1.81 -14.63 7.08
CA SER A 431 1.07 -15.36 8.13
C SER A 431 1.66 -15.18 9.54
N GLY A 432 2.92 -14.74 9.65
CA GLY A 432 3.64 -14.66 10.94
C GLY A 432 4.18 -16.00 11.44
N ASN A 433 3.71 -17.12 10.88
CA ASN A 433 4.10 -18.48 11.25
C ASN A 433 4.67 -19.22 10.05
N VAL A 434 5.63 -20.08 10.29
CA VAL A 434 6.14 -21.03 9.31
C VAL A 434 5.83 -22.44 9.79
N VAL A 435 5.36 -23.29 8.87
CA VAL A 435 5.16 -24.72 9.13
C VAL A 435 6.49 -25.39 9.41
N THR A 436 6.47 -26.47 10.18
CA THR A 436 7.69 -27.25 10.42
C THR A 436 8.17 -27.89 9.13
N GLN A 437 9.48 -28.13 9.03
CA GLN A 437 10.05 -28.78 7.86
C GLN A 437 9.41 -30.15 7.59
N ASP A 438 9.09 -30.90 8.65
CA ASP A 438 8.45 -32.22 8.50
C ASP A 438 7.04 -32.13 7.94
N THR A 439 6.29 -31.08 8.24
CA THR A 439 4.95 -30.83 7.68
C THR A 439 5.03 -30.61 6.17
N ILE A 440 5.82 -29.64 5.72
CA ILE A 440 5.95 -29.34 4.28
C ILE A 440 6.51 -30.54 3.49
N LEU A 441 7.40 -31.33 4.09
CA LEU A 441 7.89 -32.56 3.48
C LEU A 441 6.78 -33.59 3.31
N THR A 442 5.92 -33.75 4.30
CA THR A 442 4.77 -34.64 4.26
C THR A 442 3.77 -34.21 3.18
N ASP A 443 3.53 -32.91 3.04
CA ASP A 443 2.67 -32.36 2.01
C ASP A 443 3.22 -32.62 0.60
N ILE A 444 4.52 -32.40 0.39
CA ILE A 444 5.20 -32.70 -0.88
C ILE A 444 5.13 -34.22 -1.17
N GLU A 445 5.39 -35.08 -0.17
CA GLU A 445 5.32 -36.55 -0.35
C GLU A 445 3.89 -37.01 -0.67
N SER A 446 2.88 -36.42 -0.03
CA SER A 446 1.47 -36.67 -0.32
C SER A 446 1.13 -36.27 -1.76
N TRP A 447 1.58 -35.08 -2.18
CA TRP A 447 1.41 -34.61 -3.55
C TRP A 447 2.07 -35.54 -4.57
N LEU A 448 3.34 -35.92 -4.35
CA LEU A 448 4.07 -36.85 -5.23
C LEU A 448 3.37 -38.21 -5.34
N SER A 449 2.81 -38.71 -4.24
CA SER A 449 2.03 -39.93 -4.23
C SER A 449 0.78 -39.84 -5.10
N LYS A 450 0.01 -38.74 -4.96
CA LYS A 450 -1.18 -38.48 -5.79
C LYS A 450 -0.79 -38.36 -7.27
N PHE A 451 0.23 -37.57 -7.58
CA PHE A 451 0.70 -37.39 -8.96
C PHE A 451 1.10 -38.70 -9.61
N LYS A 452 1.83 -39.58 -8.90
CA LYS A 452 2.20 -40.91 -9.40
C LYS A 452 1.00 -41.76 -9.83
N HIS A 453 -0.10 -41.66 -9.08
CA HIS A 453 -1.31 -42.48 -9.31
C HIS A 453 -2.29 -41.84 -10.31
N SER A 454 -2.28 -40.52 -10.45
CA SER A 454 -3.24 -39.81 -11.30
C SER A 454 -2.75 -39.56 -12.72
N THR A 455 -1.46 -39.75 -13.02
CA THR A 455 -0.89 -39.35 -14.31
C THR A 455 0.19 -40.32 -14.83
N SER A 456 0.40 -40.31 -16.15
CA SER A 456 1.48 -41.03 -16.83
C SER A 456 2.78 -40.24 -16.89
N TYR A 457 2.78 -38.94 -16.57
CA TYR A 457 3.97 -38.09 -16.57
C TYR A 457 4.96 -38.53 -15.48
N ARG A 458 6.28 -38.42 -15.75
CA ARG A 458 7.32 -38.87 -14.83
C ARG A 458 8.45 -37.87 -14.61
N ALA A 459 8.26 -36.62 -15.00
CA ALA A 459 9.21 -35.56 -14.78
C ALA A 459 8.49 -34.26 -14.40
N ILE A 460 8.93 -33.63 -13.32
CA ILE A 460 8.37 -32.40 -12.77
C ILE A 460 9.47 -31.44 -12.32
N ASP A 461 9.16 -30.15 -12.32
CA ASP A 461 9.95 -29.12 -11.69
C ASP A 461 9.21 -28.66 -10.43
N LEU A 462 9.85 -28.84 -9.27
CA LEU A 462 9.34 -28.51 -7.95
C LEU A 462 9.96 -27.20 -7.49
N TYR A 463 9.17 -26.15 -7.44
CA TYR A 463 9.54 -24.82 -7.00
C TYR A 463 9.33 -24.70 -5.50
N VAL A 464 10.37 -24.31 -4.79
CA VAL A 464 10.36 -24.16 -3.34
C VAL A 464 11.24 -22.97 -2.92
N ASN A 465 11.03 -22.49 -1.71
CA ASN A 465 11.93 -21.50 -1.13
C ASN A 465 13.40 -21.99 -1.16
N PRO A 466 14.39 -21.13 -1.46
CA PRO A 466 15.81 -21.50 -1.53
C PRO A 466 16.35 -22.18 -0.27
N TYR A 467 15.84 -21.81 0.91
CA TYR A 467 16.20 -22.46 2.17
C TYR A 467 15.74 -23.92 2.19
N LEU A 468 14.51 -24.20 1.78
CA LEU A 468 13.97 -25.57 1.69
C LEU A 468 14.71 -26.38 0.60
N LYS A 469 15.00 -25.77 -0.57
CA LYS A 469 15.83 -26.40 -1.62
C LYS A 469 17.17 -26.88 -1.07
N SER A 470 17.88 -26.02 -0.34
CA SER A 470 19.18 -26.35 0.27
C SER A 470 19.06 -27.51 1.24
N TYR A 471 17.98 -27.60 2.00
CA TYR A 471 17.71 -28.72 2.89
C TYR A 471 17.43 -30.03 2.12
N LEU A 472 16.61 -29.95 1.06
CA LEU A 472 16.21 -31.11 0.24
C LEU A 472 17.38 -31.75 -0.56
N THR A 473 18.37 -30.94 -0.93
CA THR A 473 19.53 -31.37 -1.73
C THR A 473 20.72 -31.82 -0.87
N LYS A 474 20.67 -31.65 0.46
CA LYS A 474 21.79 -31.91 1.36
C LYS A 474 22.10 -33.39 1.47
N GLY A 475 23.38 -33.77 1.25
CA GLY A 475 23.95 -35.10 1.47
C GLY A 475 23.88 -36.04 0.25
N LEU A 476 24.68 -37.16 0.32
CA LEU A 476 24.78 -38.17 -0.74
C LEU A 476 23.45 -38.89 -1.05
N PHE A 477 22.59 -39.06 -0.04
CA PHE A 477 21.23 -39.60 -0.16
C PHE A 477 20.23 -38.53 0.18
N SER A 478 20.22 -37.45 -0.60
CA SER A 478 19.33 -36.33 -0.41
C SER A 478 17.83 -36.74 -0.42
N ARG A 479 16.96 -35.93 0.21
CA ARG A 479 15.50 -36.18 0.17
C ARG A 479 15.00 -36.25 -1.27
N GLN A 480 15.47 -35.35 -2.13
CA GLN A 480 15.20 -35.36 -3.56
C GLN A 480 15.49 -36.72 -4.20
N TRP A 481 16.69 -37.28 -3.96
CA TRP A 481 17.07 -38.58 -4.51
C TRP A 481 16.17 -39.72 -3.99
N LYS A 482 15.81 -39.70 -2.69
CA LYS A 482 14.90 -40.69 -2.09
C LYS A 482 13.52 -40.62 -2.73
N TRP A 483 12.97 -39.43 -3.00
CA TRP A 483 11.71 -39.25 -3.69
C TRP A 483 11.74 -39.77 -5.12
N MET A 484 12.78 -39.42 -5.87
CA MET A 484 12.96 -39.93 -7.23
C MET A 484 12.98 -41.47 -7.28
N SER A 485 13.66 -42.12 -6.33
CA SER A 485 13.72 -43.57 -6.21
C SER A 485 12.37 -44.18 -5.77
N LYS A 486 11.72 -43.60 -4.76
CA LYS A 486 10.45 -44.10 -4.20
C LYS A 486 9.27 -43.99 -5.16
N TYR A 487 9.15 -42.83 -5.81
CA TYR A 487 8.00 -42.52 -6.66
C TYR A 487 8.25 -42.79 -8.14
N HIS A 488 9.48 -43.03 -8.54
CA HIS A 488 9.90 -43.16 -9.94
C HIS A 488 9.57 -41.95 -10.80
N ILE A 489 9.71 -40.74 -10.22
CA ILE A 489 9.46 -39.45 -10.84
C ILE A 489 10.77 -38.66 -10.81
N LYS A 490 11.19 -38.11 -11.95
CA LYS A 490 12.30 -37.16 -12.00
C LYS A 490 11.85 -35.85 -11.40
N VAL A 491 12.37 -35.47 -10.25
CA VAL A 491 12.09 -34.22 -9.56
C VAL A 491 13.27 -33.28 -9.72
N SER A 492 13.07 -32.17 -10.38
CA SER A 492 14.02 -31.07 -10.51
C SER A 492 13.66 -29.99 -9.47
N LEU A 493 14.58 -29.59 -8.62
CA LEU A 493 14.32 -28.59 -7.57
C LEU A 493 14.73 -27.20 -8.05
N VAL A 494 13.77 -26.29 -8.11
CA VAL A 494 13.97 -24.88 -8.46
C VAL A 494 13.80 -24.03 -7.19
N GLY A 495 14.80 -23.20 -6.87
CA GLY A 495 14.68 -22.27 -5.74
C GLY A 495 14.09 -20.94 -6.24
N ASP A 496 12.98 -20.52 -5.66
CA ASP A 496 12.37 -19.21 -5.92
C ASP A 496 12.17 -18.48 -4.60
N ASP A 497 12.76 -17.29 -4.47
CA ASP A 497 12.69 -16.44 -3.28
C ASP A 497 11.32 -15.76 -3.09
N LYS A 498 10.45 -15.82 -4.09
CA LYS A 498 9.08 -15.36 -4.02
C LYS A 498 8.15 -16.35 -3.32
N ILE A 499 8.54 -17.63 -3.24
CA ILE A 499 7.76 -18.69 -2.61
C ILE A 499 8.06 -18.71 -1.11
N SER A 500 7.01 -18.75 -0.29
CA SER A 500 7.15 -18.84 1.17
C SER A 500 7.62 -20.22 1.62
N LEU A 501 8.05 -20.35 2.90
CA LEU A 501 8.37 -21.67 3.47
C LEU A 501 7.13 -22.55 3.70
N ASN A 502 5.94 -21.97 3.61
CA ASN A 502 4.67 -22.65 3.87
C ASN A 502 4.04 -23.26 2.62
N GLU A 503 4.64 -23.06 1.44
CA GLU A 503 4.05 -23.48 0.16
C GLU A 503 5.11 -24.01 -0.81
N PHE A 504 4.65 -24.72 -1.80
CA PHE A 504 5.43 -25.18 -2.95
C PHE A 504 4.58 -25.14 -4.21
N HIS A 505 5.23 -25.02 -5.36
CA HIS A 505 4.57 -25.08 -6.66
C HIS A 505 5.22 -26.16 -7.52
N VAL A 506 4.42 -26.80 -8.34
CA VAL A 506 4.89 -27.88 -9.22
C VAL A 506 4.44 -27.61 -10.64
N THR A 507 5.39 -27.69 -11.59
CA THR A 507 5.09 -27.68 -13.02
C THR A 507 5.53 -28.98 -13.67
N LEU A 508 5.01 -29.28 -14.85
CA LEU A 508 5.56 -30.35 -15.66
C LEU A 508 6.92 -29.92 -16.22
N ALA A 509 7.88 -30.85 -16.27
CA ALA A 509 9.22 -30.55 -16.74
C ALA A 509 9.18 -29.97 -18.17
N GLY A 510 9.70 -28.74 -18.29
CA GLY A 510 9.72 -28.00 -19.58
C GLY A 510 8.42 -27.26 -19.90
N SER A 511 7.52 -27.10 -18.94
CA SER A 511 6.29 -26.31 -19.04
C SER A 511 6.22 -25.29 -17.90
N ASP A 512 5.66 -24.12 -18.17
CA ASP A 512 5.42 -23.10 -17.14
C ASP A 512 4.05 -23.25 -16.45
N ILE A 513 3.35 -24.36 -16.73
CA ILE A 513 1.99 -24.60 -16.23
C ILE A 513 2.05 -25.15 -14.81
N ASP A 514 1.50 -24.41 -13.85
CA ASP A 514 1.36 -24.87 -12.46
C ASP A 514 0.24 -25.94 -12.36
N ILE A 515 0.64 -27.13 -11.91
CA ILE A 515 -0.25 -28.28 -11.75
C ILE A 515 -0.50 -28.63 -10.26
N THR A 516 -0.03 -27.80 -9.35
CA THR A 516 -0.07 -28.07 -7.89
C THR A 516 -1.49 -28.39 -7.42
N ASP A 517 -2.41 -27.46 -7.64
CA ASP A 517 -3.80 -27.58 -7.19
C ASP A 517 -4.60 -28.63 -7.99
N ALA A 518 -4.32 -28.75 -9.28
CA ALA A 518 -4.99 -29.71 -10.14
C ALA A 518 -4.82 -31.14 -9.66
N VAL A 519 -3.59 -31.52 -9.29
CA VAL A 519 -3.27 -32.85 -8.74
C VAL A 519 -3.91 -33.04 -7.36
N LEU A 520 -3.92 -32.00 -6.52
CA LEU A 520 -4.57 -32.08 -5.20
C LEU A 520 -6.07 -32.29 -5.30
N GLN A 521 -6.72 -31.67 -6.28
CA GLN A 521 -8.16 -31.74 -6.53
C GLN A 521 -8.55 -32.97 -7.38
N GLY A 522 -7.59 -33.75 -7.90
CA GLY A 522 -7.84 -34.90 -8.75
C GLY A 522 -8.33 -34.55 -10.15
N ALA A 523 -8.02 -33.35 -10.64
CA ALA A 523 -8.38 -32.93 -11.99
C ALA A 523 -7.53 -33.66 -13.05
N SER A 524 -8.09 -33.89 -14.24
CA SER A 524 -7.37 -34.43 -15.40
C SER A 524 -6.32 -33.42 -15.88
N LEU A 525 -5.04 -33.81 -15.87
CA LEU A 525 -3.97 -32.96 -16.36
C LEU A 525 -4.03 -32.76 -17.89
N ASP A 526 -4.50 -33.75 -18.62
CA ASP A 526 -4.63 -33.67 -20.07
C ASP A 526 -5.67 -32.65 -20.47
N ASP A 527 -6.79 -32.54 -19.73
CA ASP A 527 -7.81 -31.51 -19.95
C ASP A 527 -7.30 -30.09 -19.63
N LEU A 528 -6.45 -29.97 -18.62
CA LEU A 528 -5.85 -28.70 -18.21
C LEU A 528 -4.85 -28.18 -19.26
N LEU A 529 -3.99 -29.07 -19.76
CA LEU A 529 -3.02 -28.75 -20.81
C LEU A 529 -3.73 -28.36 -22.10
N HIS A 530 -4.76 -29.09 -22.48
CA HIS A 530 -5.54 -28.81 -23.69
C HIS A 530 -6.30 -27.47 -23.62
N LYS A 531 -6.79 -27.12 -22.45
CA LYS A 531 -7.47 -25.84 -22.21
C LYS A 531 -6.52 -24.66 -22.31
N GLN A 532 -5.28 -24.79 -21.83
CA GLN A 532 -4.28 -23.74 -21.92
C GLN A 532 -3.69 -23.60 -23.34
N GLU A 533 -3.46 -24.70 -24.04
CA GLU A 533 -3.09 -24.64 -25.47
C GLU A 533 -4.15 -23.89 -26.29
N LEU A 534 -5.43 -24.10 -25.98
CA LEU A 534 -6.55 -23.38 -26.62
C LEU A 534 -6.60 -21.88 -26.26
N GLU A 535 -6.20 -21.50 -25.04
CA GLU A 535 -6.13 -20.11 -24.61
C GLU A 535 -4.91 -19.40 -25.23
N GLU A 536 -3.77 -20.07 -25.36
CA GLU A 536 -2.58 -19.54 -26.03
C GLU A 536 -2.81 -19.34 -27.53
N LEU A 537 -3.48 -20.28 -28.19
CA LEU A 537 -3.91 -20.14 -29.59
C LEU A 537 -4.88 -18.95 -29.79
N LYS A 538 -5.78 -18.69 -28.83
CA LYS A 538 -6.70 -17.54 -28.86
C LYS A 538 -6.02 -16.20 -28.57
N SER A 539 -4.94 -16.20 -27.80
CA SER A 539 -4.17 -14.99 -27.44
C SER A 539 -3.13 -14.56 -28.46
N GLY A 540 -2.93 -15.32 -29.55
CA GLY A 540 -2.01 -14.98 -30.63
C GLY A 540 -0.52 -15.01 -30.27
N LYS A 541 -0.15 -15.67 -29.17
CA LYS A 541 1.24 -15.80 -28.72
C LYS A 541 1.97 -17.02 -29.29
N HIS A 542 1.39 -17.72 -30.24
CA HIS A 542 1.98 -18.91 -30.82
C HIS A 542 2.82 -18.55 -32.05
N ASP A 543 4.13 -18.83 -31.99
CA ASP A 543 5.02 -18.85 -33.17
C ASP A 543 4.88 -20.23 -33.84
N PRO A 544 4.35 -20.31 -35.07
CA PRO A 544 4.08 -21.58 -35.77
C PRO A 544 5.33 -22.41 -36.04
N ASN A 545 6.53 -21.85 -35.88
CA ASN A 545 7.79 -22.53 -36.23
C ASN A 545 8.36 -23.43 -35.09
N ASN A 546 7.75 -23.46 -33.91
CA ASN A 546 8.26 -24.27 -32.78
C ASN A 546 7.68 -25.69 -32.71
N LEU A 547 6.70 -26.04 -33.55
CA LEU A 547 6.06 -27.37 -33.57
C LEU A 547 6.79 -28.41 -34.40
N GLU A 548 7.70 -28.01 -35.30
CA GLU A 548 8.47 -28.98 -36.11
C GLU A 548 9.68 -29.58 -35.39
N TYR A 549 10.20 -28.93 -34.33
CA TYR A 549 11.37 -29.43 -33.61
C TYR A 549 11.04 -30.57 -32.62
N SER A 550 9.86 -30.59 -32.02
CA SER A 550 9.49 -31.62 -31.04
C SER A 550 9.07 -32.95 -31.67
N LYS A 551 8.58 -32.95 -32.93
CA LYS A 551 8.23 -34.18 -33.65
C LYS A 551 9.43 -34.89 -34.27
N LYS A 552 10.54 -34.18 -34.52
CA LYS A 552 11.78 -34.78 -35.08
C LYS A 552 12.64 -35.47 -34.03
N GLU A 553 12.57 -35.12 -32.76
CA GLU A 553 13.32 -35.79 -31.69
C GLU A 553 12.69 -37.11 -31.23
N GLN A 554 11.40 -37.31 -31.40
CA GLN A 554 10.75 -38.60 -31.04
C GLN A 554 10.87 -39.66 -32.12
N SER A 555 11.16 -39.32 -33.38
CA SER A 555 11.35 -40.27 -34.48
C SER A 555 12.81 -40.73 -34.65
N SER A 556 13.81 -40.04 -34.08
CA SER A 556 15.24 -40.37 -34.22
C SER A 556 15.80 -41.28 -33.11
N LYS A 557 15.02 -41.57 -32.06
CA LYS A 557 15.47 -42.47 -30.95
C LYS A 557 15.03 -43.94 -31.11
N LYS A 558 14.45 -44.34 -32.26
CA LYS A 558 14.04 -45.75 -32.51
C LYS A 558 14.89 -46.53 -33.48
N SER A 559 16.02 -46.03 -33.97
CA SER A 559 16.93 -46.81 -34.80
C SER A 559 18.36 -46.41 -34.46
N ASN A 560 19.01 -47.14 -33.58
CA ASN A 560 20.38 -47.63 -33.69
C ASN A 560 20.80 -48.26 -32.35
N GLY A 561 20.50 -49.53 -32.25
CA GLY A 561 21.23 -50.48 -31.39
C GLY A 561 22.02 -51.41 -32.28
N ARG A 562 23.31 -51.38 -32.16
CA ARG A 562 24.34 -52.39 -32.40
C ARG A 562 25.55 -51.86 -33.12
N ALA A 563 26.63 -52.10 -32.50
CA ALA A 563 27.97 -52.50 -32.97
C ALA A 563 29.10 -51.58 -32.54
N SER A 564 29.83 -52.11 -31.60
CA SER A 564 31.22 -52.59 -31.59
C SER A 564 32.32 -51.52 -31.49
N SER A 565 32.92 -51.52 -30.34
CA SER A 565 34.33 -51.94 -30.05
C SER A 565 35.48 -51.09 -30.61
N ARG A 566 36.35 -50.81 -29.66
CA ARG A 566 37.83 -50.79 -29.74
C ARG A 566 38.58 -49.49 -29.98
N ASN A 567 39.48 -49.32 -29.02
CA ASN A 567 40.86 -48.76 -29.14
C ASN A 567 40.98 -47.23 -29.25
N SER A 568 41.89 -46.58 -28.65
CA SER A 568 43.11 -46.84 -27.87
C SER A 568 43.74 -45.52 -27.49
N ASN A 569 44.33 -45.51 -26.32
CA ASN A 569 45.66 -44.99 -26.00
C ASN A 569 46.05 -43.51 -26.06
N GLN A 570 46.63 -43.17 -24.93
CA GLN A 570 47.89 -42.38 -24.74
C GLN A 570 47.76 -40.86 -24.87
N GLN A 571 48.31 -40.04 -24.08
CA GLN A 571 49.45 -40.03 -23.15
C GLN A 571 49.52 -38.67 -22.43
N LYS A 572 49.94 -38.75 -21.16
CA LYS A 572 51.01 -37.97 -20.49
C LYS A 572 50.93 -36.45 -20.52
N THR A 573 51.20 -35.71 -19.50
CA THR A 573 52.09 -35.59 -18.34
C THR A 573 52.14 -34.12 -17.95
N HIS A 574 52.27 -33.76 -16.78
CA HIS A 574 53.28 -33.23 -15.87
C HIS A 574 52.65 -32.28 -14.84
N ARG A 575 52.79 -32.63 -13.57
CA ARG A 575 53.76 -32.15 -12.55
C ARG A 575 53.73 -30.66 -12.23
N GLY A 576 53.59 -30.45 -10.97
CA GLY A 576 54.41 -29.68 -10.01
C GLY A 576 53.52 -29.06 -8.96
N ASP A 577 53.48 -29.43 -7.80
CA ASP A 577 54.32 -29.39 -6.60
C ASP A 577 54.10 -28.17 -5.71
N SER A 578 53.80 -28.52 -4.47
CA SER A 578 54.30 -28.00 -3.17
C SER A 578 53.73 -26.62 -2.74
N SER A 579 53.32 -26.39 -1.49
CA SER A 579 53.87 -26.75 -0.17
C SER A 579 52.90 -26.28 0.90
N LYS A 580 52.61 -27.07 1.87
CA LYS A 580 52.90 -27.03 3.31
C LYS A 580 52.81 -25.66 4.01
N SER A 581 51.97 -25.60 5.08
CA SER A 581 52.36 -25.68 6.50
C SER A 581 51.19 -25.35 7.42
N ASN A 582 50.88 -26.20 8.34
CA ASN A 582 50.98 -26.12 9.83
C ASN A 582 50.24 -24.95 10.47
N GLY A 583 49.45 -25.06 11.52
CA GLY A 583 49.29 -26.04 12.55
C GLY A 583 48.58 -25.43 13.76
N SER A 584 48.17 -26.29 14.64
CA SER A 584 47.83 -26.22 16.07
C SER A 584 46.42 -25.80 16.47
N SER A 585 45.55 -26.70 16.83
CA SER A 585 45.23 -27.34 18.13
C SER A 585 45.13 -26.41 19.34
N THR A 586 43.92 -26.33 19.89
CA THR A 586 43.73 -26.46 21.35
C THR A 586 42.30 -26.92 21.70
N LYS A 587 42.32 -27.97 22.54
CA LYS A 587 41.17 -28.61 23.23
C LYS A 587 40.79 -27.82 24.49
N SER A 588 39.50 -27.89 24.90
CA SER A 588 39.03 -28.19 26.28
C SER A 588 37.52 -28.32 26.23
N GLN A 589 36.95 -29.46 26.41
CA GLN A 589 36.54 -30.28 27.56
C GLN A 589 35.46 -29.65 28.46
N ASN A 590 34.34 -30.40 28.48
CA ASN A 590 33.43 -30.75 29.60
C ASN A 590 32.51 -29.70 30.16
N SER A 591 31.23 -29.96 30.34
CA SER A 591 30.61 -31.02 31.17
C SER A 591 29.08 -31.05 31.01
N SER A 592 28.58 -32.24 31.09
CA SER A 592 27.20 -32.72 31.23
C SER A 592 26.39 -32.10 32.39
N ARG A 593 25.06 -31.99 32.22
CA ARG A 593 24.09 -32.56 33.19
C ARG A 593 22.66 -32.62 32.64
N ASN A 594 22.09 -33.80 32.77
CA ASN A 594 20.70 -34.21 32.59
C ASN A 594 19.72 -33.49 33.47
N ALA A 595 18.50 -33.24 32.98
CA ALA A 595 17.28 -33.40 33.78
C ALA A 595 16.08 -33.71 32.86
N LYS A 596 15.57 -34.92 33.05
CA LYS A 596 14.27 -35.41 32.55
C LYS A 596 13.14 -34.71 33.33
N GLY A 597 12.08 -34.35 32.60
CA GLY A 597 10.81 -33.94 33.20
C GLY A 597 9.68 -34.18 32.18
N SER A 598 9.10 -35.37 32.28
CA SER A 598 7.86 -35.77 31.59
C SER A 598 6.66 -35.09 32.26
N VAL A 599 5.79 -34.43 31.48
CA VAL A 599 4.45 -34.05 31.91
C VAL A 599 3.43 -34.65 30.97
N THR A 600 2.69 -35.58 31.51
CA THR A 600 1.52 -36.24 30.91
C THR A 600 0.33 -35.30 31.04
N VAL A 601 -0.34 -34.97 29.93
CA VAL A 601 -1.63 -34.29 29.94
C VAL A 601 -2.72 -35.30 29.64
N VAL A 602 -3.60 -35.49 30.63
CA VAL A 602 -4.81 -36.30 30.58
C VAL A 602 -5.93 -35.47 29.94
N LEU A 603 -6.48 -36.00 28.84
CA LEU A 603 -7.73 -35.51 28.25
C LEU A 603 -8.92 -36.05 29.09
N LYS A 604 -9.73 -35.16 29.63
CA LYS A 604 -11.09 -35.46 30.05
C LYS A 604 -12.08 -34.97 28.98
N LYS A 605 -12.79 -35.94 28.41
CA LYS A 605 -14.12 -35.77 27.80
C LYS A 605 -15.12 -35.60 28.93
N ASP A 606 -16.02 -34.65 28.85
CA ASP A 606 -17.37 -34.78 29.40
C ASP A 606 -18.37 -34.10 28.47
N GLN A 607 -19.47 -34.80 28.33
CA GLN A 607 -20.64 -34.64 27.48
C GLN A 607 -21.66 -33.69 28.13
N VAL A 608 -22.41 -33.04 27.25
CA VAL A 608 -23.91 -32.87 27.25
C VAL A 608 -24.55 -32.25 28.52
N ASP A 609 -25.11 -31.06 28.38
CA ASP A 609 -26.54 -30.75 28.15
C ASP A 609 -26.71 -29.32 27.61
#